data_7076477031f8fb3dda026494703dae35
#
_entry.id   7076477031f8fb3dda026494703dae35
#
_cell.length_a   1.000
_cell.length_b   1.000
_cell.length_c   1.000
_cell.angle_alpha   90.00
_cell.angle_beta   90.00
_cell.angle_gamma   90.00
#
_symmetry.space_group_name_H-M   'P 1'
#
loop_
_entity.id
_entity.type
_entity.pdbx_description
1 polymer ?
#
loop_
_entity_poly.entity_id
_entity_poly.type
_entity_poly.pdbx_seq_one_letter_code
_entity_poly.pdbx_strand_id
1 'polypeptide(L)'
;MPVPTTPLLTVDALIVDPVRGVLLIRRKHPPFEGRWALPGGFVEVGETCEAACAREALEETGLEVDPVELVGVYSAPDRDPRGHTVSPVYLCKALSGDALGGDDAVEARWFADLAGVELAFDHARVLADAFFPRPPRQ
;
A
#
# COMPACT_ATOMS: atom_id res chain seq x y z
N MET A 1 -12.21 -12.57 -30.03
CA MET A 1 -11.83 -13.40 -28.88
C MET A 1 -12.39 -12.84 -27.61
N PRO A 2 -12.92 -13.66 -26.72
CA PRO A 2 -13.35 -13.16 -25.41
C PRO A 2 -12.14 -12.65 -24.61
N VAL A 3 -12.39 -11.67 -23.78
CA VAL A 3 -11.38 -11.18 -22.85
C VAL A 3 -11.14 -12.25 -21.77
N PRO A 4 -9.89 -12.64 -21.49
CA PRO A 4 -9.62 -13.64 -20.46
C PRO A 4 -9.97 -13.12 -19.06
N THR A 5 -10.28 -14.04 -18.17
CA THR A 5 -10.40 -13.72 -16.75
C THR A 5 -8.99 -13.54 -16.20
N THR A 6 -8.74 -12.41 -15.56
CA THR A 6 -7.43 -12.05 -15.02
C THR A 6 -7.53 -11.65 -13.54
N PRO A 7 -6.40 -11.66 -12.81
CA PRO A 7 -6.39 -11.11 -11.47
C PRO A 7 -6.79 -9.63 -11.46
N LEU A 8 -7.27 -9.16 -10.32
CA LEU A 8 -7.57 -7.76 -10.13
C LEU A 8 -6.28 -6.98 -9.87
N LEU A 9 -6.23 -5.76 -10.40
CA LEU A 9 -5.08 -4.89 -10.24
C LEU A 9 -5.31 -3.92 -9.09
N THR A 10 -4.42 -3.96 -8.11
CA THR A 10 -4.42 -3.04 -6.97
C THR A 10 -3.09 -2.28 -6.93
N VAL A 11 -2.99 -1.28 -6.09
CA VAL A 11 -1.74 -0.57 -5.80
C VAL A 11 -1.64 -0.35 -4.30
N ASP A 12 -0.42 -0.25 -3.80
CA ASP A 12 -0.16 0.15 -2.43
C ASP A 12 0.90 1.25 -2.39
N ALA A 13 0.73 2.17 -1.46
CA ALA A 13 1.63 3.30 -1.27
C ALA A 13 2.49 3.08 -0.03
N LEU A 14 3.79 3.01 -0.20
CA LEU A 14 4.74 3.01 0.89
C LEU A 14 5.19 4.44 1.12
N ILE A 15 4.53 5.13 2.04
CA ILE A 15 4.77 6.55 2.31
C ILE A 15 5.75 6.64 3.48
N VAL A 16 6.92 7.20 3.20
CA VAL A 16 8.03 7.26 4.17
C VAL A 16 8.44 8.71 4.43
N ASP A 17 8.61 9.03 5.69
CA ASP A 17 9.17 10.29 6.15
C ASP A 17 10.43 10.00 6.98
N PRO A 18 11.56 10.72 6.76
CA PRO A 18 12.81 10.43 7.48
C PRO A 18 12.71 10.51 8.99
N VAL A 19 11.80 11.33 9.51
CA VAL A 19 11.63 11.54 10.95
C VAL A 19 10.46 10.73 11.51
N ARG A 20 9.31 10.78 10.82
CA ARG A 20 8.05 10.18 11.31
C ARG A 20 7.94 8.68 11.04
N GLY A 21 8.67 8.16 10.05
CA GLY A 21 8.67 6.74 9.70
C GLY A 21 7.74 6.40 8.55
N VAL A 22 6.95 5.35 8.73
CA VAL A 22 6.05 4.82 7.71
C VAL A 22 4.61 5.15 8.07
N LEU A 23 3.84 5.63 7.09
CA LEU A 23 2.42 5.91 7.28
C LEU A 23 1.60 4.68 6.97
N LEU A 24 0.84 4.23 7.96
CA LEU A 24 -0.07 3.09 7.82
C LEU A 24 -1.49 3.52 8.13
N ILE A 25 -2.45 2.78 7.57
CA ILE A 25 -3.86 2.93 7.91
C ILE A 25 -4.33 1.71 8.68
N ARG A 26 -5.31 1.90 9.56
CA ARG A 26 -5.94 0.80 10.27
C ARG A 26 -7.17 0.34 9.51
N ARG A 27 -7.24 -0.95 9.22
CA ARG A 27 -8.36 -1.49 8.44
C ARG A 27 -9.65 -1.48 9.26
N LYS A 28 -10.70 -1.00 8.62
CA LYS A 28 -12.03 -0.82 9.20
C LYS A 28 -12.93 -2.05 8.99
N HIS A 29 -12.66 -2.84 7.94
CA HIS A 29 -13.49 -3.96 7.51
C HIS A 29 -12.67 -5.23 7.29
N PRO A 30 -13.31 -6.42 7.36
CA PRO A 30 -12.62 -7.65 6.95
C PRO A 30 -12.23 -7.59 5.46
N PRO A 31 -11.19 -8.31 5.04
CA PRO A 31 -10.30 -9.14 5.84
C PRO A 31 -9.32 -8.29 6.66
N PHE A 32 -8.74 -8.90 7.71
CA PHE A 32 -7.75 -8.26 8.58
C PHE A 32 -8.25 -7.00 9.30
N GLU A 33 -9.54 -6.98 9.68
CA GLU A 33 -10.09 -5.84 10.43
C GLU A 33 -9.26 -5.55 11.68
N GLY A 34 -8.98 -4.26 11.90
CA GLY A 34 -8.19 -3.79 13.04
C GLY A 34 -6.68 -3.86 12.86
N ARG A 35 -6.18 -4.54 11.82
CA ARG A 35 -4.75 -4.57 11.51
C ARG A 35 -4.35 -3.36 10.69
N TRP A 36 -3.06 -3.05 10.74
CA TRP A 36 -2.48 -1.96 9.98
C TRP A 36 -2.07 -2.40 8.58
N ALA A 37 -2.17 -1.49 7.63
CA ALA A 37 -1.88 -1.77 6.23
C ALA A 37 -1.30 -0.55 5.54
N LEU A 38 -0.60 -0.79 4.44
CA LEU A 38 -0.24 0.28 3.51
C LEU A 38 -1.53 0.84 2.90
N PRO A 39 -1.63 2.17 2.73
CA PRO A 39 -2.73 2.74 1.95
C PRO A 39 -2.73 2.17 0.54
N GLY A 40 -3.90 1.87 0.01
CA GLY A 40 -4.00 1.32 -1.33
C GLY A 40 -5.42 0.92 -1.70
N GLY A 41 -5.57 0.45 -2.92
CA GLY A 41 -6.86 0.00 -3.43
C GLY A 41 -6.79 -0.36 -4.90
N PHE A 42 -7.95 -0.49 -5.52
CA PHE A 42 -8.04 -0.92 -6.90
C PHE A 42 -7.68 0.20 -7.88
N VAL A 43 -6.95 -0.18 -8.92
CA VAL A 43 -6.71 0.70 -10.06
C VAL A 43 -7.98 0.75 -10.90
N GLU A 44 -8.43 1.95 -11.22
CA GLU A 44 -9.61 2.15 -12.05
C GLU A 44 -9.24 2.15 -13.53
N VAL A 45 -10.18 1.74 -14.37
CA VAL A 45 -9.99 1.80 -15.83
C VAL A 45 -9.68 3.25 -16.23
N GLY A 46 -8.61 3.42 -16.99
CA GLY A 46 -8.16 4.74 -17.44
C GLY A 46 -7.12 5.40 -16.55
N GLU A 47 -6.84 4.83 -15.36
CA GLU A 47 -5.77 5.32 -14.50
C GLU A 47 -4.45 4.58 -14.77
N THR A 48 -3.33 5.27 -14.62
CA THR A 48 -2.04 4.60 -14.43
C THR A 48 -1.94 4.08 -13.00
N CYS A 49 -1.05 3.12 -12.78
CA CYS A 49 -0.80 2.63 -11.41
C CYS A 49 -0.31 3.75 -10.50
N GLU A 50 0.54 4.64 -10.99
CA GLU A 50 1.06 5.77 -10.21
C GLU A 50 -0.07 6.73 -9.82
N ALA A 51 -0.96 7.05 -10.75
CA ALA A 51 -2.11 7.91 -10.47
C ALA A 51 -3.06 7.28 -9.45
N ALA A 52 -3.32 5.99 -9.58
CA ALA A 52 -4.14 5.25 -8.62
C ALA A 52 -3.51 5.26 -7.22
N CYS A 53 -2.19 5.07 -7.15
CA CYS A 53 -1.44 5.10 -5.90
C CYS A 53 -1.61 6.46 -5.18
N ALA A 54 -1.41 7.55 -5.90
CA ALA A 54 -1.56 8.90 -5.34
C ALA A 54 -3.01 9.18 -4.93
N ARG A 55 -3.98 8.76 -5.73
CA ARG A 55 -5.41 8.92 -5.41
C ARG A 55 -5.80 8.16 -4.15
N GLU A 56 -5.44 6.88 -4.06
CA GLU A 56 -5.75 6.06 -2.88
C GLU A 56 -5.09 6.60 -1.61
N ALA A 57 -3.83 7.05 -1.72
CA ALA A 57 -3.14 7.66 -0.59
C ALA A 57 -3.89 8.90 -0.09
N LEU A 58 -4.32 9.76 -1.01
CA LEU A 58 -5.08 10.96 -0.66
C LEU A 58 -6.43 10.62 -0.01
N GLU A 59 -7.16 9.67 -0.60
CA GLU A 59 -8.46 9.25 -0.08
C GLU A 59 -8.36 8.66 1.32
N GLU A 60 -7.35 7.84 1.58
CA GLU A 60 -7.24 7.11 2.84
C GLU A 60 -6.49 7.87 3.93
N THR A 61 -5.55 8.75 3.57
CA THR A 61 -4.69 9.42 4.55
C THR A 61 -4.85 10.94 4.60
N GLY A 62 -5.42 11.53 3.55
CA GLY A 62 -5.48 12.98 3.42
C GLY A 62 -4.18 13.61 2.91
N LEU A 63 -3.15 12.82 2.64
CA LEU A 63 -1.87 13.34 2.15
C LEU A 63 -1.77 13.28 0.64
N GLU A 64 -1.23 14.35 0.05
CA GLU A 64 -0.73 14.32 -1.32
C GLU A 64 0.64 13.67 -1.31
N VAL A 65 0.85 12.71 -2.19
CA VAL A 65 2.12 11.98 -2.29
C VAL A 65 2.60 11.93 -3.73
N ASP A 66 3.91 11.77 -3.88
CA ASP A 66 4.55 11.54 -5.17
C ASP A 66 5.14 10.14 -5.20
N PRO A 67 4.61 9.23 -6.03
CA PRO A 67 5.21 7.91 -6.23
C PRO A 67 6.52 8.07 -6.98
N VAL A 68 7.65 7.80 -6.30
CA VAL A 68 8.99 8.07 -6.86
C VAL A 68 9.71 6.82 -7.34
N GLU A 69 9.36 5.66 -6.81
CA GLU A 69 10.07 4.42 -7.13
C GLU A 69 9.17 3.21 -6.96
N LEU A 70 9.27 2.25 -7.87
CA LEU A 70 8.61 0.97 -7.73
C LEU A 70 9.41 0.09 -6.76
N VAL A 71 8.79 -0.29 -5.65
CA VAL A 71 9.40 -1.23 -4.70
C VAL A 71 9.36 -2.65 -5.26
N GLY A 72 8.24 -3.03 -5.81
CA GLY A 72 8.04 -4.35 -6.39
C GLY A 72 6.60 -4.59 -6.80
N VAL A 73 6.36 -5.74 -7.41
CA VAL A 73 5.02 -6.20 -7.76
C VAL A 73 4.74 -7.46 -6.98
N TYR A 74 3.66 -7.45 -6.21
CA TYR A 74 3.28 -8.55 -5.34
C TYR A 74 2.07 -9.26 -5.93
N SER A 75 2.24 -10.51 -6.29
CA SER A 75 1.26 -11.23 -7.12
C SER A 75 0.99 -12.67 -6.70
N ALA A 76 1.36 -13.05 -5.48
CA ALA A 76 1.04 -14.40 -5.01
C ALA A 76 -0.49 -14.61 -5.03
N PRO A 77 -0.98 -15.74 -5.58
CA PRO A 77 -2.42 -15.95 -5.73
C PRO A 77 -3.20 -15.93 -4.42
N ASP A 78 -2.55 -16.21 -3.30
CA ASP A 78 -3.17 -16.29 -1.97
C ASP A 78 -2.90 -15.07 -1.08
N ARG A 79 -2.28 -14.01 -1.63
CA ARG A 79 -1.93 -12.83 -0.84
C ARG A 79 -3.16 -12.10 -0.27
N ASP A 80 -4.30 -12.20 -0.95
CA ASP A 80 -5.58 -11.63 -0.51
C ASP A 80 -6.60 -12.76 -0.44
N PRO A 81 -7.21 -13.02 0.74
CA PRO A 81 -8.18 -14.12 0.88
C PRO A 81 -9.45 -13.93 0.05
N ARG A 82 -9.74 -12.72 -0.42
CA ARG A 82 -10.92 -12.45 -1.25
C ARG A 82 -10.77 -12.86 -2.70
N GLY A 83 -9.53 -13.01 -3.17
CA GLY A 83 -9.23 -13.39 -4.55
C GLY A 83 -7.83 -12.97 -4.97
N HIS A 84 -7.44 -13.39 -6.17
CA HIS A 84 -6.11 -13.09 -6.69
C HIS A 84 -5.99 -11.62 -7.07
N THR A 85 -5.10 -10.91 -6.42
CA THR A 85 -4.74 -9.53 -6.76
C THR A 85 -3.28 -9.44 -7.16
N VAL A 86 -2.98 -8.49 -8.04
CA VAL A 86 -1.61 -8.11 -8.40
C VAL A 86 -1.43 -6.66 -7.98
N SER A 87 -0.45 -6.40 -7.12
CA SER A 87 -0.25 -5.08 -6.56
C SER A 87 1.17 -4.57 -6.76
N PRO A 88 1.38 -3.60 -7.66
CA PRO A 88 2.56 -2.77 -7.63
C PRO A 88 2.58 -1.94 -6.35
N VAL A 89 3.73 -1.87 -5.70
CA VAL A 89 3.95 -1.04 -4.51
C VAL A 89 4.95 0.05 -4.85
N TYR A 90 4.56 1.30 -4.59
CA TYR A 90 5.42 2.45 -4.87
C TYR A 90 5.91 3.09 -3.58
N LEU A 91 7.22 3.37 -3.55
CA LEU A 91 7.78 4.26 -2.55
C LEU A 91 7.30 5.67 -2.86
N CYS A 92 6.67 6.30 -1.89
CA CYS A 92 6.05 7.61 -2.06
C CYS A 92 6.67 8.63 -1.12
N LYS A 93 6.84 9.83 -1.64
CA LYS A 93 7.25 11.00 -0.86
C LYS A 93 6.02 11.81 -0.52
N ALA A 94 5.86 12.18 0.75
CA ALA A 94 4.78 13.07 1.16
C ALA A 94 5.06 14.48 0.66
N LEU A 95 4.09 15.11 0.01
CA LEU A 95 4.20 16.45 -0.55
C LEU A 95 3.62 17.52 0.37
N SER A 96 2.68 17.17 1.24
CA SER A 96 2.01 18.14 2.09
C SER A 96 1.41 17.51 3.34
N GLY A 97 1.30 18.31 4.38
CA GLY A 97 0.38 18.15 5.49
C GLY A 97 0.65 17.03 6.46
N ASP A 98 -0.26 16.93 7.40
CA ASP A 98 -0.34 15.84 8.35
C ASP A 98 -1.43 14.86 7.91
N ALA A 99 -1.19 13.57 8.12
CA ALA A 99 -2.17 12.56 7.84
C ALA A 99 -3.37 12.70 8.78
N LEU A 100 -4.57 12.78 8.22
CA LEU A 100 -5.80 12.98 8.98
C LEU A 100 -6.74 11.78 8.92
N GLY A 101 -6.36 10.72 8.19
CA GLY A 101 -7.28 9.65 7.86
C GLY A 101 -8.26 10.08 6.78
N GLY A 102 -8.68 9.15 5.98
CA GLY A 102 -9.65 9.39 4.92
C GLY A 102 -11.00 8.77 5.22
N ASP A 103 -11.91 8.83 4.26
CA ASP A 103 -13.30 8.42 4.41
C ASP A 103 -13.47 6.95 4.82
N ASP A 104 -12.63 6.06 4.29
CA ASP A 104 -12.76 4.62 4.50
C ASP A 104 -11.80 4.06 5.55
N ALA A 105 -10.79 4.82 5.93
CA ALA A 105 -9.83 4.40 6.95
C ALA A 105 -10.29 4.85 8.33
N VAL A 106 -10.19 3.96 9.32
CA VAL A 106 -10.50 4.31 10.70
C VAL A 106 -9.50 5.34 11.21
N GLU A 107 -8.23 5.14 10.89
CA GLU A 107 -7.17 6.07 11.26
C GLU A 107 -5.95 5.87 10.37
N ALA A 108 -5.16 6.94 10.23
CA ALA A 108 -3.85 6.91 9.61
C ALA A 108 -2.84 7.36 10.66
N ARG A 109 -1.71 6.65 10.76
CA ARG A 109 -0.70 6.93 11.78
C ARG A 109 0.70 6.69 11.24
N TRP A 110 1.62 7.56 11.64
CA TRP A 110 3.05 7.37 11.39
C TRP A 110 3.65 6.41 12.42
N PHE A 111 4.45 5.47 11.93
CA PHE A 111 5.17 4.51 12.76
C PHE A 111 6.67 4.68 12.55
N ALA A 112 7.35 5.20 13.56
CA ALA A 112 8.81 5.28 13.55
C ALA A 112 9.43 3.92 13.85
N ASP A 113 8.71 3.06 14.56
CA ASP A 113 9.10 1.70 14.91
C ASP A 113 7.94 0.76 14.57
N LEU A 114 8.24 -0.27 13.79
CA LEU A 114 7.25 -1.26 13.36
C LEU A 114 7.23 -2.52 14.23
N ALA A 115 8.04 -2.57 15.28
CA ALA A 115 8.06 -3.71 16.18
C ALA A 115 6.69 -3.91 16.85
N GLY A 116 6.16 -5.14 16.79
CA GLY A 116 4.88 -5.48 17.39
C GLY A 116 3.65 -5.00 16.62
N VAL A 117 3.82 -4.33 15.49
CA VAL A 117 2.70 -3.89 14.65
C VAL A 117 2.19 -5.06 13.83
N GLU A 118 0.91 -5.39 13.99
CA GLU A 118 0.27 -6.44 13.20
C GLU A 118 -0.17 -5.88 11.85
N LEU A 119 0.43 -6.39 10.78
CA LEU A 119 0.16 -5.94 9.43
C LEU A 119 -0.78 -6.89 8.70
N ALA A 120 -1.60 -6.31 7.82
CA ALA A 120 -2.53 -7.04 6.96
C ALA A 120 -1.82 -7.58 5.72
N PHE A 121 -2.46 -8.56 5.07
CA PHE A 121 -1.99 -9.13 3.80
C PHE A 121 -0.53 -9.58 3.87
N ASP A 122 0.24 -9.31 2.82
CA ASP A 122 1.68 -9.55 2.74
C ASP A 122 2.51 -8.28 3.00
N HIS A 123 1.91 -7.28 3.66
CA HIS A 123 2.55 -5.98 3.86
C HIS A 123 3.80 -6.05 4.72
N ALA A 124 3.89 -7.02 5.65
CA ALA A 124 5.14 -7.25 6.39
C ALA A 124 6.29 -7.62 5.44
N ARG A 125 6.00 -8.42 4.43
CA ARG A 125 6.97 -8.78 3.40
C ARG A 125 7.38 -7.57 2.55
N VAL A 126 6.41 -6.75 2.18
CA VAL A 126 6.66 -5.52 1.41
C VAL A 126 7.63 -4.61 2.16
N LEU A 127 7.39 -4.40 3.44
CA LEU A 127 8.25 -3.55 4.26
C LEU A 127 9.64 -4.15 4.44
N ALA A 128 9.73 -5.47 4.62
CA ALA A 128 11.02 -6.15 4.69
C ALA A 128 11.81 -6.01 3.39
N ASP A 129 11.15 -6.18 2.25
CA ASP A 129 11.79 -6.03 0.94
C ASP A 129 12.27 -4.59 0.70
N ALA A 130 11.52 -3.60 1.15
CA ALA A 130 11.86 -2.19 0.97
C ALA A 130 13.02 -1.74 1.85
N PHE A 131 13.05 -2.18 3.11
CA PHE A 131 14.04 -1.71 4.08
C PHE A 131 15.22 -2.69 4.28
N PHE A 132 15.01 -3.96 3.94
CA PHE A 132 16.05 -4.99 4.04
C PHE A 132 16.10 -5.78 2.74
N PRO A 133 16.45 -5.12 1.62
CA PRO A 133 16.38 -5.75 0.31
C PRO A 133 17.32 -6.94 0.23
N ARG A 134 16.84 -8.01 -0.43
CA ARG A 134 17.68 -9.19 -0.68
C ARG A 134 18.73 -8.83 -1.74
N PRO A 135 19.93 -9.42 -1.62
CA PRO A 135 20.92 -9.26 -2.69
C PRO A 135 20.34 -9.81 -4.02
N PRO A 136 20.75 -9.24 -5.16
CA PRO A 136 20.28 -9.75 -6.44
C PRO A 136 20.69 -11.21 -6.63
N ARG A 137 19.85 -11.98 -7.32
CA ARG A 137 20.19 -13.35 -7.69
C ARG A 137 21.31 -13.32 -8.72
N GLN A 138 22.27 -14.17 -8.50
CA GLN A 138 23.37 -14.37 -9.43
C GLN A 138 23.01 -15.40 -10.49
#